data_9df982dba6580a879d0d43548cd2e7e9
#
_entry.id   9df982dba6580a879d0d43548cd2e7e9
#
_cell.length_a   1.000
_cell.length_b   1.000
_cell.length_c   1.000
_cell.angle_alpha   90.00
_cell.angle_beta   90.00
_cell.angle_gamma   90.00
#
_symmetry.space_group_name_H-M   'P 1'
#
loop_
_entity.id
_entity.type
_entity.pdbx_description
1 polymer ?
#
loop_
_entity_poly.entity_id
_entity_poly.type
_entity_poly.pdbx_seq_one_letter_code
_entity_poly.pdbx_strand_id
1 'polypeptide(L)'
;MALKIAPKKQATEDPRHTQAVQSYESGLRALQEHKFEKAKGHLQKVLIGPNKSLVDRAQVHIITCDKHMEKLTLQFKTTEEHYDYAVSLINVGDYVTAREHLDKLLKQNPKAEYVLYGLAALHCLTGHVEESLKTLNEAVQVKPALRFQARNDADFQNLAEDPRFTELLYSDPGAGEAEPQEEEASAY
;
A
#
# COMPACT_ATOMS: atom_id res chain seq x y z
N MET A 1 21.65 45.57 55.53
CA MET A 1 21.69 45.73 54.02
C MET A 1 20.75 44.76 53.37
N ALA A 2 19.62 45.24 52.89
CA ALA A 2 18.60 44.41 52.24
C ALA A 2 18.82 44.44 50.74
N LEU A 3 19.16 43.28 50.16
CA LEU A 3 19.31 43.10 48.72
C LEU A 3 17.92 43.13 48.08
N LYS A 4 17.61 44.20 47.31
CA LYS A 4 16.48 44.26 46.45
C LYS A 4 16.67 43.33 45.24
N ILE A 5 15.94 42.21 45.22
CA ILE A 5 15.84 41.35 44.05
C ILE A 5 14.92 42.07 43.07
N ALA A 6 15.48 42.50 41.94
CA ALA A 6 14.70 43.07 40.85
C ALA A 6 13.77 42.02 40.22
N PRO A 7 12.51 42.36 39.87
CA PRO A 7 11.62 41.39 39.23
C PRO A 7 12.15 41.04 37.81
N LYS A 8 12.28 39.73 37.54
CA LYS A 8 12.58 39.21 36.23
C LYS A 8 11.48 39.70 35.24
N LYS A 9 11.88 40.53 34.27
CA LYS A 9 11.00 40.89 33.16
C LYS A 9 10.44 39.60 32.54
N GLN A 10 9.15 39.36 32.64
CA GLN A 10 8.44 38.39 31.84
C GLN A 10 8.68 38.79 30.40
N ALA A 11 9.36 37.92 29.64
CA ALA A 11 9.48 38.07 28.20
C ALA A 11 8.06 38.05 27.64
N THR A 12 7.59 39.16 27.10
CA THR A 12 6.32 39.22 26.33
C THR A 12 6.47 38.26 25.17
N GLU A 13 5.79 37.12 25.23
CA GLU A 13 5.75 36.17 24.11
C GLU A 13 5.31 36.92 22.86
N ASP A 14 6.06 36.77 21.79
CA ASP A 14 5.72 37.37 20.50
C ASP A 14 4.30 36.90 20.08
N PRO A 15 3.35 37.80 19.89
CA PRO A 15 1.97 37.42 19.50
C PRO A 15 1.93 36.52 18.28
N ARG A 16 2.90 36.68 17.36
CA ARG A 16 3.03 35.84 16.16
C ARG A 16 3.42 34.41 16.51
N HIS A 17 4.26 34.23 17.53
CA HIS A 17 4.63 32.89 18.00
C HIS A 17 3.42 32.19 18.62
N THR A 18 2.68 32.87 19.51
CA THR A 18 1.48 32.31 20.14
C THR A 18 0.42 31.93 19.10
N GLN A 19 0.21 32.77 18.09
CA GLN A 19 -0.72 32.47 16.99
C GLN A 19 -0.27 31.26 16.15
N ALA A 20 1.03 31.13 15.88
CA ALA A 20 1.59 29.97 15.17
C ALA A 20 1.40 28.67 15.95
N VAL A 21 1.62 28.68 17.28
CA VAL A 21 1.39 27.52 18.14
C VAL A 21 -0.09 27.12 18.14
N GLN A 22 -1.01 28.06 18.32
CA GLN A 22 -2.45 27.77 18.27
C GLN A 22 -2.89 27.19 16.91
N SER A 23 -2.34 27.73 15.82
CA SER A 23 -2.62 27.20 14.47
C SER A 23 -2.08 25.79 14.30
N TYR A 24 -0.89 25.49 14.83
CA TYR A 24 -0.29 24.16 14.81
C TYR A 24 -1.14 23.15 15.59
N GLU A 25 -1.55 23.48 16.83
CA GLU A 25 -2.41 22.63 17.65
C GLU A 25 -3.77 22.35 16.97
N SER A 26 -4.38 23.39 16.35
CA SER A 26 -5.62 23.24 15.60
C SER A 26 -5.43 22.33 14.38
N GLY A 27 -4.28 22.42 13.71
CA GLY A 27 -3.90 21.53 12.60
C GLY A 27 -3.76 20.09 13.04
N LEU A 28 -3.07 19.84 14.17
CA LEU A 28 -2.92 18.48 14.71
C LEU A 28 -4.26 17.87 15.13
N ARG A 29 -5.14 18.64 15.76
CA ARG A 29 -6.48 18.18 16.10
C ARG A 29 -7.28 17.79 14.87
N ALA A 30 -7.23 18.61 13.82
CA ALA A 30 -7.89 18.30 12.56
C ALA A 30 -7.30 17.05 11.87
N LEU A 31 -6.00 16.79 12.00
CA LEU A 31 -5.35 15.54 11.54
C LEU A 31 -5.89 14.31 12.28
N GLN A 32 -6.01 14.38 13.61
CA GLN A 32 -6.58 13.30 14.42
C GLN A 32 -8.05 13.00 14.06
N GLU A 33 -8.78 14.01 13.64
CA GLU A 33 -10.15 13.90 13.15
C GLU A 33 -10.25 13.49 11.67
N HIS A 34 -9.12 13.17 11.01
CA HIS A 34 -9.04 12.85 9.58
C HIS A 34 -9.58 13.93 8.63
N LYS A 35 -9.61 15.18 9.09
CA LYS A 35 -10.05 16.36 8.31
C LYS A 35 -8.86 17.02 7.63
N PHE A 36 -8.25 16.30 6.65
CA PHE A 36 -6.97 16.66 6.06
C PHE A 36 -6.93 18.05 5.41
N GLU A 37 -7.98 18.46 4.74
CA GLU A 37 -8.06 19.78 4.12
C GLU A 37 -8.04 20.92 5.15
N LYS A 38 -8.82 20.77 6.25
CA LYS A 38 -8.82 21.73 7.36
C LYS A 38 -7.47 21.73 8.09
N ALA A 39 -6.89 20.55 8.31
CA ALA A 39 -5.58 20.41 8.91
C ALA A 39 -4.51 21.17 8.11
N LYS A 40 -4.47 20.97 6.78
CA LYS A 40 -3.57 21.69 5.88
C LYS A 40 -3.76 23.21 5.98
N GLY A 41 -4.99 23.71 5.96
CA GLY A 41 -5.27 25.14 6.08
C GLY A 41 -4.78 25.76 7.40
N HIS A 42 -4.83 25.02 8.52
CA HIS A 42 -4.28 25.47 9.80
C HIS A 42 -2.73 25.41 9.80
N LEU A 43 -2.14 24.34 9.29
CA LEU A 43 -0.68 24.14 9.24
C LEU A 43 0.01 25.13 8.30
N GLN A 44 -0.62 25.52 7.20
CA GLN A 44 -0.10 26.56 6.29
C GLN A 44 0.08 27.91 6.99
N LYS A 45 -0.78 28.26 7.93
CA LYS A 45 -0.66 29.50 8.72
C LYS A 45 0.59 29.48 9.61
N VAL A 46 1.07 28.31 10.00
CA VAL A 46 2.29 28.16 10.80
C VAL A 46 3.56 28.51 10.01
N LEU A 47 3.55 28.31 8.67
CA LEU A 47 4.70 28.54 7.81
C LEU A 47 5.17 30.01 7.81
N ILE A 48 4.30 30.94 8.18
CA ILE A 48 4.58 32.39 8.28
C ILE A 48 5.13 32.74 9.68
N GLY A 49 5.14 31.79 10.61
CA GLY A 49 5.55 31.99 11.99
C GLY A 49 7.08 32.15 12.18
N PRO A 50 7.52 32.79 13.29
CA PRO A 50 8.93 33.08 13.51
C PRO A 50 9.77 31.86 13.95
N ASN A 51 9.13 30.76 14.34
CA ASN A 51 9.79 29.57 14.87
C ASN A 51 10.06 28.54 13.79
N LYS A 52 11.33 28.46 13.34
CA LYS A 52 11.76 27.52 12.27
C LYS A 52 11.45 26.05 12.61
N SER A 53 11.68 25.61 13.84
CA SER A 53 11.38 24.22 14.24
C SER A 53 9.90 23.86 14.13
N LEU A 54 9.02 24.83 14.44
CA LEU A 54 7.58 24.64 14.29
C LEU A 54 7.15 24.62 12.82
N VAL A 55 7.79 25.45 11.99
CA VAL A 55 7.59 25.50 10.53
C VAL A 55 8.00 24.17 9.90
N ASP A 56 9.18 23.64 10.21
CA ASP A 56 9.66 22.36 9.67
C ASP A 56 8.72 21.20 10.01
N ARG A 57 8.21 21.15 11.24
CA ARG A 57 7.21 20.16 11.66
C ARG A 57 5.88 20.32 10.91
N ALA A 58 5.43 21.56 10.74
CA ALA A 58 4.19 21.83 10.01
C ALA A 58 4.29 21.39 8.54
N GLN A 59 5.45 21.58 7.90
CA GLN A 59 5.70 21.10 6.53
C GLN A 59 5.56 19.59 6.40
N VAL A 60 6.11 18.81 7.33
CA VAL A 60 5.97 17.34 7.33
C VAL A 60 4.49 16.93 7.41
N HIS A 61 3.72 17.58 8.28
CA HIS A 61 2.29 17.29 8.40
C HIS A 61 1.48 17.74 7.17
N ILE A 62 1.87 18.84 6.51
CA ILE A 62 1.24 19.27 5.25
C ILE A 62 1.45 18.21 4.15
N ILE A 63 2.67 17.70 4.00
CA ILE A 63 2.97 16.62 3.04
C ILE A 63 2.10 15.38 3.35
N THR A 64 1.93 15.06 4.64
CA THR A 64 1.05 13.96 5.05
C THR A 64 -0.40 14.22 4.66
N CYS A 65 -0.91 15.44 4.87
CA CYS A 65 -2.26 15.82 4.43
C CYS A 65 -2.42 15.67 2.91
N ASP A 66 -1.43 16.12 2.14
CA ASP A 66 -1.48 16.08 0.67
C ASP A 66 -1.55 14.63 0.17
N LYS A 67 -0.69 13.75 0.70
CA LYS A 67 -0.75 12.31 0.38
C LYS A 67 -2.10 11.67 0.69
N HIS A 68 -2.73 12.03 1.82
CA HIS A 68 -4.05 11.51 2.16
C HIS A 68 -5.16 12.07 1.27
N MET A 69 -5.07 13.35 0.88
CA MET A 69 -6.03 13.96 -0.05
C MET A 69 -5.89 13.40 -1.46
N GLU A 70 -4.68 13.17 -1.94
CA GLU A 70 -4.44 12.50 -3.22
C GLU A 70 -5.06 11.10 -3.24
N LYS A 71 -4.89 10.31 -2.17
CA LYS A 71 -5.57 9.00 -2.04
C LYS A 71 -7.09 9.10 -2.12
N LEU A 72 -7.69 10.17 -1.58
CA LEU A 72 -9.15 10.40 -1.60
C LEU A 72 -9.66 10.89 -2.96
N THR A 73 -8.82 11.57 -3.75
CA THR A 73 -9.18 12.16 -5.05
C THR A 73 -8.85 11.26 -6.24
N LEU A 74 -8.10 10.16 -6.03
CA LEU A 74 -7.81 9.18 -7.09
C LEU A 74 -9.11 8.50 -7.55
N GLN A 75 -9.71 9.04 -8.61
CA GLN A 75 -10.83 8.43 -9.32
C GLN A 75 -10.30 7.82 -10.61
N PHE A 76 -10.33 6.51 -10.68
CA PHE A 76 -10.00 5.76 -11.89
C PHE A 76 -11.25 5.65 -12.75
N LYS A 77 -11.11 5.87 -14.06
CA LYS A 77 -12.23 5.77 -15.01
C LYS A 77 -12.56 4.33 -15.33
N THR A 78 -11.54 3.46 -15.33
CA THR A 78 -11.67 2.03 -15.62
C THR A 78 -10.95 1.19 -14.57
N THR A 79 -11.27 -0.10 -14.51
CA THR A 79 -10.58 -1.07 -13.65
C THR A 79 -9.15 -1.29 -14.10
N GLU A 80 -8.88 -1.20 -15.41
CA GLU A 80 -7.56 -1.31 -16.00
C GLU A 80 -6.66 -0.15 -15.55
N GLU A 81 -7.16 1.10 -15.64
CA GLU A 81 -6.42 2.28 -15.17
C GLU A 81 -6.07 2.18 -13.67
N HIS A 82 -7.00 1.64 -12.88
CA HIS A 82 -6.79 1.40 -11.46
C HIS A 82 -5.71 0.32 -11.22
N TYR A 83 -5.71 -0.74 -12.02
CA TYR A 83 -4.71 -1.79 -11.98
C TYR A 83 -3.33 -1.28 -12.38
N ASP A 84 -3.23 -0.55 -13.48
CA ASP A 84 -1.98 0.06 -13.95
C ASP A 84 -1.36 0.97 -12.90
N TYR A 85 -2.19 1.73 -12.20
CA TYR A 85 -1.73 2.52 -11.05
C TYR A 85 -1.17 1.64 -9.93
N ALA A 86 -1.84 0.54 -9.57
CA ALA A 86 -1.35 -0.38 -8.56
C ALA A 86 0.00 -1.01 -8.96
N VAL A 87 0.16 -1.39 -10.24
CA VAL A 87 1.42 -1.90 -10.79
C VAL A 87 2.52 -0.82 -10.72
N SER A 88 2.19 0.43 -11.03
CA SER A 88 3.17 1.52 -10.92
C SER A 88 3.68 1.71 -9.49
N LEU A 89 2.83 1.49 -8.48
CA LEU A 89 3.22 1.53 -7.07
C LEU A 89 4.14 0.35 -6.70
N ILE A 90 3.92 -0.84 -7.25
CA ILE A 90 4.84 -1.98 -7.10
C ILE A 90 6.22 -1.60 -7.64
N ASN A 91 6.28 -1.02 -8.83
CA ASN A 91 7.53 -0.66 -9.49
C ASN A 91 8.34 0.41 -8.73
N VAL A 92 7.67 1.29 -7.99
CA VAL A 92 8.36 2.29 -7.14
C VAL A 92 8.60 1.80 -5.70
N GLY A 93 8.20 0.55 -5.38
CA GLY A 93 8.40 -0.08 -4.07
C GLY A 93 7.38 0.31 -3.00
N ASP A 94 6.30 1.02 -3.34
CA ASP A 94 5.20 1.30 -2.40
C ASP A 94 4.22 0.12 -2.32
N TYR A 95 4.71 -1.00 -1.79
CA TYR A 95 3.99 -2.27 -1.71
C TYR A 95 2.73 -2.19 -0.84
N VAL A 96 2.74 -1.35 0.20
CA VAL A 96 1.59 -1.19 1.10
C VAL A 96 0.41 -0.56 0.36
N THR A 97 0.66 0.56 -0.32
CA THR A 97 -0.38 1.24 -1.10
C THR A 97 -0.83 0.41 -2.30
N ALA A 98 0.10 -0.27 -2.99
CA ALA A 98 -0.22 -1.18 -4.10
C ALA A 98 -1.20 -2.28 -3.65
N ARG A 99 -0.93 -2.92 -2.51
CA ARG A 99 -1.82 -3.94 -1.93
C ARG A 99 -3.22 -3.40 -1.67
N GLU A 100 -3.34 -2.22 -1.06
CA GLU A 100 -4.66 -1.60 -0.81
C GLU A 100 -5.48 -1.43 -2.09
N HIS A 101 -4.81 -1.05 -3.20
CA HIS A 101 -5.46 -0.87 -4.49
C HIS A 101 -5.86 -2.20 -5.14
N LEU A 102 -4.96 -3.20 -5.13
CA LEU A 102 -5.25 -4.54 -5.65
C LEU A 102 -6.38 -5.24 -4.86
N ASP A 103 -6.38 -5.12 -3.51
CA ASP A 103 -7.45 -5.66 -2.67
C ASP A 103 -8.81 -5.01 -2.96
N LYS A 104 -8.83 -3.69 -3.27
CA LYS A 104 -10.06 -3.00 -3.69
C LYS A 104 -10.58 -3.52 -5.02
N LEU A 105 -9.69 -3.74 -5.99
CA LEU A 105 -10.03 -4.31 -7.29
C LEU A 105 -10.56 -5.75 -7.15
N LEU A 106 -9.91 -6.57 -6.34
CA LEU A 106 -10.32 -7.96 -6.11
C LEU A 106 -11.69 -8.05 -5.41
N LYS A 107 -12.02 -7.11 -4.51
CA LYS A 107 -13.36 -7.02 -3.92
C LYS A 107 -14.44 -6.70 -4.94
N GLN A 108 -14.13 -5.92 -5.98
CA GLN A 108 -15.07 -5.60 -7.06
C GLN A 108 -15.23 -6.76 -8.02
N ASN A 109 -14.14 -7.45 -8.35
CA ASN A 109 -14.13 -8.62 -9.21
C ASN A 109 -13.21 -9.72 -8.64
N PRO A 110 -13.75 -10.66 -7.84
CA PRO A 110 -12.96 -11.71 -7.18
C PRO A 110 -12.27 -12.69 -8.13
N LYS A 111 -12.68 -12.73 -9.41
CA LYS A 111 -12.09 -13.60 -10.44
C LYS A 111 -11.30 -12.82 -11.50
N ALA A 112 -10.90 -11.60 -11.20
CA ALA A 112 -10.02 -10.84 -12.10
C ALA A 112 -8.62 -11.46 -12.09
N GLU A 113 -8.32 -12.27 -13.09
CA GLU A 113 -7.07 -13.04 -13.20
C GLU A 113 -5.82 -12.15 -13.17
N TYR A 114 -5.90 -10.96 -13.77
CA TYR A 114 -4.79 -10.00 -13.79
C TYR A 114 -4.55 -9.37 -12.39
N VAL A 115 -5.61 -9.17 -11.59
CA VAL A 115 -5.48 -8.67 -10.21
C VAL A 115 -4.90 -9.74 -9.31
N LEU A 116 -5.36 -10.99 -9.44
CA LEU A 116 -4.81 -12.13 -8.71
C LEU A 116 -3.32 -12.31 -9.04
N TYR A 117 -2.96 -12.19 -10.32
CA TYR A 117 -1.56 -12.26 -10.75
C TYR A 117 -0.70 -11.15 -10.13
N GLY A 118 -1.17 -9.90 -10.19
CA GLY A 118 -0.47 -8.77 -9.56
C GLY A 118 -0.31 -8.91 -8.03
N LEU A 119 -1.33 -9.45 -7.33
CA LEU A 119 -1.24 -9.77 -5.91
C LEU A 119 -0.24 -10.89 -5.63
N ALA A 120 -0.19 -11.93 -6.47
CA ALA A 120 0.77 -13.01 -6.33
C ALA A 120 2.21 -12.48 -6.49
N ALA A 121 2.47 -11.63 -7.49
CA ALA A 121 3.75 -10.96 -7.68
C ALA A 121 4.12 -10.10 -6.45
N LEU A 122 3.19 -9.29 -5.96
CA LEU A 122 3.39 -8.47 -4.78
C LEU A 122 3.73 -9.31 -3.53
N HIS A 123 3.04 -10.42 -3.32
CA HIS A 123 3.34 -11.36 -2.23
C HIS A 123 4.75 -11.96 -2.38
N CYS A 124 5.16 -12.33 -3.59
CA CYS A 124 6.50 -12.83 -3.87
C CYS A 124 7.57 -11.79 -3.54
N LEU A 125 7.42 -10.56 -4.04
CA LEU A 125 8.34 -9.44 -3.80
C LEU A 125 8.46 -9.07 -2.30
N THR A 126 7.39 -9.28 -1.54
CA THR A 126 7.37 -9.00 -0.09
C THR A 126 7.73 -10.21 0.78
N GLY A 127 8.12 -11.36 0.18
CA GLY A 127 8.57 -12.55 0.88
C GLY A 127 7.45 -13.43 1.45
N HIS A 128 6.20 -13.20 1.07
CA HIS A 128 5.04 -13.98 1.48
C HIS A 128 4.81 -15.15 0.51
N VAL A 129 5.68 -16.16 0.61
CA VAL A 129 5.75 -17.30 -0.33
C VAL A 129 4.44 -18.08 -0.43
N GLU A 130 3.84 -18.41 0.72
CA GLU A 130 2.60 -19.21 0.76
C GLU A 130 1.42 -18.49 0.10
N GLU A 131 1.26 -17.22 0.42
CA GLU A 131 0.22 -16.37 -0.16
C GLU A 131 0.45 -16.16 -1.66
N SER A 132 1.71 -16.02 -2.08
CA SER A 132 2.06 -15.88 -3.49
C SER A 132 1.67 -17.13 -4.29
N LEU A 133 2.09 -18.32 -3.85
CA LEU A 133 1.78 -19.58 -4.49
C LEU A 133 0.26 -19.83 -4.57
N LYS A 134 -0.44 -19.58 -3.47
CA LYS A 134 -1.90 -19.71 -3.41
C LYS A 134 -2.59 -18.79 -4.41
N THR A 135 -2.25 -17.50 -4.38
CA THR A 135 -2.88 -16.49 -5.24
C THR A 135 -2.54 -16.69 -6.71
N LEU A 136 -1.29 -17.12 -7.02
CA LEU A 136 -0.89 -17.47 -8.37
C LEU A 136 -1.66 -18.69 -8.90
N ASN A 137 -1.86 -19.71 -8.06
CA ASN A 137 -2.67 -20.87 -8.43
C ASN A 137 -4.12 -20.46 -8.76
N GLU A 138 -4.73 -19.60 -7.94
CA GLU A 138 -6.07 -19.06 -8.21
C GLU A 138 -6.10 -18.31 -9.56
N ALA A 139 -5.09 -17.49 -9.86
CA ALA A 139 -4.98 -16.79 -11.14
C ALA A 139 -4.88 -17.76 -12.32
N VAL A 140 -4.04 -18.81 -12.19
CA VAL A 140 -3.84 -19.85 -13.21
C VAL A 140 -5.09 -20.70 -13.41
N GLN A 141 -5.85 -20.98 -12.37
CA GLN A 141 -7.14 -21.68 -12.51
C GLN A 141 -8.16 -20.86 -13.32
N VAL A 142 -8.17 -19.54 -13.18
CA VAL A 142 -9.02 -18.66 -14.00
C VAL A 142 -8.50 -18.57 -15.43
N LYS A 143 -7.17 -18.42 -15.60
CA LYS A 143 -6.53 -18.25 -16.91
C LYS A 143 -5.24 -19.06 -17.00
N PRO A 144 -5.28 -20.30 -17.51
CA PRO A 144 -4.12 -21.20 -17.57
C PRO A 144 -2.91 -20.63 -18.30
N ALA A 145 -3.10 -19.71 -19.24
CA ALA A 145 -2.01 -19.07 -19.96
C ALA A 145 -1.05 -18.26 -19.06
N LEU A 146 -1.48 -17.84 -17.87
CA LEU A 146 -0.65 -17.09 -16.92
C LEU A 146 0.58 -17.87 -16.42
N ARG A 147 0.56 -19.22 -16.48
CA ARG A 147 1.75 -20.01 -16.15
C ARG A 147 2.92 -19.72 -17.10
N PHE A 148 2.67 -19.45 -18.38
CA PHE A 148 3.70 -19.11 -19.34
C PHE A 148 4.28 -17.71 -19.07
N GLN A 149 3.45 -16.79 -18.61
CA GLN A 149 3.88 -15.48 -18.20
C GLN A 149 4.75 -15.58 -16.94
N ALA A 150 4.28 -16.28 -15.90
CA ALA A 150 4.99 -16.41 -14.62
C ALA A 150 6.37 -17.08 -14.74
N ARG A 151 6.59 -17.95 -15.75
CA ARG A 151 7.90 -18.59 -15.99
C ARG A 151 9.02 -17.60 -16.27
N ASN A 152 8.69 -16.49 -16.91
CA ASN A 152 9.66 -15.50 -17.38
C ASN A 152 9.55 -14.16 -16.63
N ASP A 153 8.73 -14.12 -15.59
CA ASP A 153 8.49 -12.90 -14.83
C ASP A 153 9.46 -12.81 -13.65
N ALA A 154 10.28 -11.75 -13.66
CA ALA A 154 11.29 -11.51 -12.64
C ALA A 154 10.68 -11.30 -11.23
N ASP A 155 9.42 -10.90 -11.15
CA ASP A 155 8.74 -10.67 -9.87
C ASP A 155 8.55 -11.98 -9.07
N PHE A 156 8.63 -13.16 -9.73
CA PHE A 156 8.58 -14.48 -9.10
C PHE A 156 9.95 -15.12 -8.86
N GLN A 157 11.02 -14.38 -9.04
CA GLN A 157 12.39 -14.94 -8.88
C GLN A 157 12.62 -15.53 -7.47
N ASN A 158 12.00 -15.01 -6.43
CA ASN A 158 12.08 -15.54 -5.07
C ASN A 158 11.40 -16.91 -4.92
N LEU A 159 10.59 -17.34 -5.87
CA LEU A 159 9.94 -18.65 -5.91
C LEU A 159 10.65 -19.64 -6.84
N ALA A 160 11.66 -19.22 -7.60
CA ALA A 160 12.29 -20.05 -8.63
C ALA A 160 12.84 -21.39 -8.10
N GLU A 161 13.30 -21.42 -6.84
CA GLU A 161 13.83 -22.61 -6.18
C GLU A 161 12.75 -23.44 -5.44
N ASP A 162 11.48 -22.95 -5.38
CA ASP A 162 10.40 -23.67 -4.71
C ASP A 162 9.81 -24.76 -5.64
N PRO A 163 9.86 -26.05 -5.26
CA PRO A 163 9.31 -27.13 -6.09
C PRO A 163 7.84 -26.96 -6.43
N ARG A 164 7.06 -26.37 -5.53
CA ARG A 164 5.63 -26.13 -5.72
C ARG A 164 5.38 -25.09 -6.81
N PHE A 165 6.26 -24.09 -6.94
CA PHE A 165 6.20 -23.13 -8.05
C PHE A 165 6.45 -23.82 -9.38
N THR A 166 7.47 -24.69 -9.44
CA THR A 166 7.76 -25.49 -10.64
C THR A 166 6.57 -26.39 -10.98
N GLU A 167 5.99 -27.09 -10.02
CA GLU A 167 4.81 -27.92 -10.21
C GLU A 167 3.64 -27.11 -10.78
N LEU A 168 3.31 -25.96 -10.16
CA LEU A 168 2.26 -25.06 -10.63
C LEU A 168 2.45 -24.62 -12.08
N LEU A 169 3.68 -24.34 -12.50
CA LEU A 169 3.97 -23.84 -13.84
C LEU A 169 3.96 -24.94 -14.92
N TYR A 170 4.25 -26.19 -14.55
CA TYR A 170 4.46 -27.29 -15.50
C TYR A 170 3.43 -28.43 -15.36
N SER A 171 2.53 -28.39 -14.36
CA SER A 171 1.43 -29.34 -14.26
C SER A 171 0.54 -29.25 -15.48
N ASP A 172 0.28 -30.39 -16.12
CA ASP A 172 -0.65 -30.48 -17.23
C ASP A 172 -2.09 -30.39 -16.69
N PRO A 173 -2.95 -29.49 -17.18
CA PRO A 173 -4.32 -29.38 -16.69
C PRO A 173 -5.17 -30.63 -16.97
N GLY A 174 -4.66 -31.60 -17.74
CA GLY A 174 -5.30 -32.87 -18.07
C GLY A 174 -4.82 -34.07 -17.29
N ALA A 175 -3.79 -33.97 -16.42
CA ALA A 175 -3.23 -35.12 -15.72
C ALA A 175 -3.94 -35.48 -14.40
N GLY A 176 -5.00 -34.79 -14.01
CA GLY A 176 -5.69 -34.94 -12.71
C GLY A 176 -6.90 -35.89 -12.69
N GLU A 177 -7.31 -36.46 -13.82
CA GLU A 177 -8.43 -37.43 -13.89
C GLU A 177 -8.01 -38.68 -14.70
N ALA A 178 -6.97 -39.37 -14.24
CA ALA A 178 -6.83 -40.78 -14.57
C ALA A 178 -7.65 -41.55 -13.54
N GLU A 179 -8.88 -41.93 -13.90
CA GLU A 179 -9.65 -42.93 -13.17
C GLU A 179 -8.81 -44.17 -12.94
N PRO A 180 -8.86 -44.83 -11.76
CA PRO A 180 -8.22 -46.11 -11.57
C PRO A 180 -8.89 -47.11 -12.49
N GLN A 181 -8.16 -47.64 -13.48
CA GLN A 181 -8.59 -48.79 -14.27
C GLN A 181 -8.74 -49.96 -13.30
N GLU A 182 -9.99 -50.35 -13.04
CA GLU A 182 -10.31 -51.61 -12.42
C GLU A 182 -9.71 -52.74 -13.29
N GLU A 183 -8.62 -53.38 -12.80
CA GLU A 183 -8.18 -54.66 -13.32
C GLU A 183 -9.28 -55.69 -13.10
N GLU A 184 -10.06 -55.95 -14.14
CA GLU A 184 -10.88 -57.16 -14.18
C GLU A 184 -9.98 -58.39 -14.08
N ALA A 185 -9.95 -58.98 -12.89
CA ALA A 185 -9.41 -60.29 -12.67
C ALA A 185 -10.28 -61.32 -13.42
N SER A 186 -9.87 -61.66 -14.65
CA SER A 186 -10.41 -62.82 -15.37
C SER A 186 -9.91 -64.08 -14.72
N ALA A 187 -10.85 -64.75 -14.04
CA ALA A 187 -10.68 -66.13 -13.60
C ALA A 187 -10.70 -67.07 -14.82
N TYR A 188 -9.71 -67.96 -14.91
CA TYR A 188 -9.80 -69.34 -15.36
C TYR A 188 -8.69 -70.15 -14.69
#